data_9abc01006b9663f292b9d35f487e1379
#
_entry.id   9abc01006b9663f292b9d35f487e1379
#
_cell.length_a   1.000
_cell.length_b   1.000
_cell.length_c   1.000
_cell.angle_alpha   90.00
_cell.angle_beta   90.00
_cell.angle_gamma   90.00
#
_symmetry.space_group_name_H-M   'P 1'
#
loop_
_entity.id
_entity.type
_entity.pdbx_description
1 polymer ?
#
loop_
_entity_poly.entity_id
_entity_poly.type
_entity_poly.pdbx_seq_one_letter_code
_entity_poly.pdbx_strand_id
1 'polypeptide(L)'
;MQYGHFDNEKREYVIDRVDLPASWTNYLGLKDMCAVVNHTAGGYMFYKTPEYHRITRFRGNSIPMDRPGHYVYIRDNSDGDYWSISWQPVGKSLEEAAYRCRHGMSYTVYESEYKGISASQKLSIPLQDPVELWDVKIKNDSDRKRDLSVFSYCEFSFHHIMTDNQNFQMSMYCAGSSYEDGIIEHDLFYEEFGFQYFTGNFEPDGFDCLRDKFIGPYRTEDNPLSVEKGQCGGSFELGNNHCGSLQKNITCLLYTSPSPRD
;
A
#
# COMPACT_ATOMS: atom_id res chain seq x y z
N MET A 1 27.89 9.51 -3.59
CA MET A 1 27.18 8.22 -3.77
C MET A 1 26.00 8.51 -4.67
N GLN A 2 25.81 7.75 -5.73
CA GLN A 2 24.67 7.94 -6.65
C GLN A 2 23.53 7.03 -6.17
N TYR A 3 22.34 7.60 -5.98
CA TYR A 3 21.15 6.87 -5.49
C TYR A 3 20.22 6.43 -6.62
N GLY A 4 20.37 7.01 -7.81
CA GLY A 4 19.52 6.70 -8.95
C GLY A 4 19.99 7.40 -10.23
N HIS A 5 19.24 7.19 -11.32
CA HIS A 5 19.54 7.74 -12.64
C HIS A 5 18.27 7.99 -13.45
N PHE A 6 18.36 8.80 -14.50
CA PHE A 6 17.27 8.98 -15.46
C PHE A 6 17.27 7.87 -16.52
N ASP A 7 16.14 7.20 -16.68
CA ASP A 7 15.84 6.37 -17.84
C ASP A 7 15.11 7.25 -18.87
N ASN A 8 15.84 7.75 -19.86
CA ASN A 8 15.30 8.67 -20.87
C ASN A 8 14.35 7.98 -21.85
N GLU A 9 14.44 6.68 -22.05
CA GLU A 9 13.56 5.93 -22.95
C GLU A 9 12.17 5.79 -22.34
N LYS A 10 12.13 5.43 -21.06
CA LYS A 10 10.87 5.27 -20.32
C LYS A 10 10.37 6.57 -19.70
N ARG A 11 11.21 7.62 -19.68
CA ARG A 11 10.93 8.88 -18.99
C ARG A 11 10.66 8.69 -17.51
N GLU A 12 11.51 7.90 -16.87
CA GLU A 12 11.47 7.56 -15.46
C GLU A 12 12.73 8.08 -14.76
N TYR A 13 12.60 8.40 -13.47
CA TYR A 13 13.71 8.46 -12.57
C TYR A 13 13.77 7.15 -11.77
N VAL A 14 14.84 6.41 -11.97
CA VAL A 14 15.05 5.11 -11.33
C VAL A 14 15.87 5.30 -10.06
N ILE A 15 15.35 4.82 -8.94
CA ILE A 15 16.00 4.81 -7.65
C ILE A 15 16.54 3.40 -7.42
N ASP A 16 17.84 3.24 -7.52
CA ASP A 16 18.53 1.94 -7.42
C ASP A 16 18.79 1.51 -5.96
N ARG A 17 18.80 2.50 -5.04
CA ARG A 17 18.95 2.29 -3.60
C ARG A 17 17.81 3.01 -2.88
N VAL A 18 16.95 2.26 -2.23
CA VAL A 18 15.79 2.79 -1.51
C VAL A 18 16.11 3.37 -0.12
N ASP A 19 17.33 3.16 0.38
CA ASP A 19 17.83 3.70 1.64
C ASP A 19 18.34 5.15 1.52
N LEU A 20 17.53 6.01 0.93
CA LEU A 20 17.84 7.42 0.71
C LEU A 20 17.88 8.20 2.03
N PRO A 21 18.69 9.28 2.12
CA PRO A 21 18.76 10.13 3.31
C PRO A 21 17.54 11.06 3.47
N ALA A 22 16.70 11.19 2.45
CA ALA A 22 15.48 11.98 2.44
C ALA A 22 14.42 11.33 1.53
N SER A 23 13.15 11.61 1.80
CA SER A 23 12.05 11.12 0.97
C SER A 23 12.09 11.78 -0.41
N TRP A 24 12.23 10.97 -1.46
CA TRP A 24 12.07 11.41 -2.84
C TRP A 24 10.65 11.08 -3.29
N THR A 25 9.92 12.11 -3.70
CA THR A 25 8.47 12.03 -3.93
C THR A 25 8.12 12.21 -5.40
N ASN A 26 7.02 11.60 -5.80
CA ASN A 26 6.36 11.80 -7.08
C ASN A 26 4.91 12.26 -6.86
N TYR A 27 4.40 13.07 -7.80
CA TYR A 27 3.02 13.53 -7.82
C TYR A 27 2.24 12.75 -8.88
N LEU A 28 1.12 12.14 -8.46
CA LEU A 28 0.22 11.38 -9.31
C LEU A 28 -1.09 12.13 -9.50
N GLY A 29 -1.68 12.00 -10.70
CA GLY A 29 -2.93 12.68 -11.05
C GLY A 29 -2.70 14.09 -11.60
N LEU A 30 -3.69 14.58 -12.37
CA LEU A 30 -3.64 15.88 -13.04
C LEU A 30 -4.93 16.71 -12.85
N LYS A 31 -5.94 16.14 -12.21
CA LYS A 31 -7.24 16.78 -11.97
C LYS A 31 -7.59 16.72 -10.49
N ASP A 32 -8.86 16.42 -10.22
CA ASP A 32 -9.40 16.45 -8.87
C ASP A 32 -8.79 15.38 -7.95
N MET A 33 -8.56 14.16 -8.46
CA MET A 33 -7.90 13.11 -7.70
C MET A 33 -6.39 13.17 -7.91
N CYS A 34 -5.65 13.27 -6.83
CA CYS A 34 -4.18 13.32 -6.84
C CYS A 34 -3.61 12.53 -5.66
N ALA A 35 -2.35 12.12 -5.81
CA ALA A 35 -1.56 11.54 -4.73
C ALA A 35 -0.14 12.10 -4.72
N VAL A 36 0.47 12.09 -3.55
CA VAL A 36 1.89 12.33 -3.35
C VAL A 36 2.47 11.08 -2.71
N VAL A 37 3.42 10.45 -3.36
CA VAL A 37 4.02 9.20 -2.90
C VAL A 37 5.54 9.29 -2.90
N ASN A 38 6.18 8.71 -1.90
CA ASN A 38 7.64 8.66 -1.84
C ASN A 38 8.18 7.34 -2.41
N HIS A 39 9.50 7.21 -2.46
CA HIS A 39 10.21 6.07 -3.02
C HIS A 39 10.05 4.75 -2.24
N THR A 40 9.40 4.77 -1.07
CA THR A 40 9.09 3.59 -0.25
C THR A 40 7.60 3.44 0.04
N ALA A 41 6.75 3.99 -0.84
CA ALA A 41 5.29 3.98 -0.81
C ALA A 41 4.63 4.72 0.38
N GLY A 42 5.39 5.46 1.17
CA GLY A 42 4.82 6.44 2.08
C GLY A 42 4.14 7.57 1.29
N GLY A 43 3.00 8.05 1.75
CA GLY A 43 2.31 9.10 1.02
C GLY A 43 0.81 9.13 1.28
N TYR A 44 0.12 9.98 0.54
CA TYR A 44 -1.31 10.19 0.69
C TYR A 44 -2.00 10.50 -0.63
N MET A 45 -3.28 10.19 -0.66
CA MET A 45 -4.21 10.52 -1.73
C MET A 45 -5.20 11.58 -1.25
N PHE A 46 -5.62 12.49 -2.14
CA PHE A 46 -6.58 13.53 -1.84
C PHE A 46 -7.48 13.85 -3.06
N TYR A 47 -8.65 14.42 -2.77
CA TYR A 47 -9.59 14.89 -3.78
C TYR A 47 -9.70 16.42 -3.75
N LYS A 48 -9.35 17.10 -4.84
CA LYS A 48 -9.31 18.58 -5.03
C LYS A 48 -8.32 19.31 -4.14
N THR A 49 -8.32 19.06 -2.84
CA THR A 49 -7.47 19.79 -1.90
C THR A 49 -6.82 18.86 -0.87
N PRO A 50 -5.50 18.90 -0.72
CA PRO A 50 -4.80 18.05 0.24
C PRO A 50 -5.00 18.46 1.69
N GLU A 51 -5.51 19.66 1.95
CA GLU A 51 -5.79 20.17 3.30
C GLU A 51 -7.18 19.73 3.78
N TYR A 52 -8.22 19.92 2.93
CA TYR A 52 -9.61 19.77 3.35
C TYR A 52 -10.26 18.45 2.88
N HIS A 53 -9.65 17.73 1.96
CA HIS A 53 -10.20 16.47 1.46
C HIS A 53 -9.12 15.42 1.23
N ARG A 54 -8.35 15.16 2.27
CA ARG A 54 -7.38 14.05 2.30
C ARG A 54 -8.12 12.74 2.50
N ILE A 55 -7.80 11.76 1.67
CA ILE A 55 -8.45 10.44 1.69
C ILE A 55 -7.64 9.45 2.52
N THR A 56 -6.34 9.35 2.25
CA THR A 56 -5.47 8.49 3.02
C THR A 56 -4.56 9.28 3.97
N ARG A 57 -4.29 8.70 5.12
CA ARG A 57 -3.45 9.31 6.17
C ARG A 57 -1.97 9.20 5.81
N PHE A 58 -1.23 10.26 6.14
CA PHE A 58 0.21 10.31 6.07
C PHE A 58 0.75 11.35 7.04
N ARG A 59 1.87 11.04 7.68
CA ARG A 59 2.58 11.96 8.57
C ARG A 59 4.02 12.09 8.08
N GLY A 60 4.41 13.29 7.67
CA GLY A 60 5.77 13.60 7.28
C GLY A 60 6.66 13.78 8.52
N ASN A 61 7.36 12.75 8.92
CA ASN A 61 8.23 12.75 10.12
C ASN A 61 9.69 12.51 9.79
N SER A 62 10.09 12.63 8.52
CA SER A 62 11.38 12.21 7.97
C SER A 62 11.58 10.69 7.96
N ILE A 63 12.51 10.22 7.12
CA ILE A 63 12.85 8.81 6.99
C ILE A 63 13.41 8.26 8.31
N PRO A 64 13.02 7.05 8.72
CA PRO A 64 12.04 6.13 8.10
C PRO A 64 10.59 6.33 8.58
N MET A 65 10.29 7.42 9.23
CA MET A 65 9.04 7.67 9.94
C MET A 65 7.95 8.34 9.06
N ASP A 66 8.22 8.57 7.77
CA ASP A 66 7.27 9.11 6.80
C ASP A 66 6.22 8.05 6.42
N ARG A 67 5.22 7.88 7.28
CA ARG A 67 4.18 6.83 7.26
C ARG A 67 2.80 7.39 7.65
N PRO A 68 1.72 6.62 7.47
CA PRO A 68 1.62 5.41 6.66
C PRO A 68 1.70 5.69 5.16
N GLY A 69 1.39 4.68 4.36
CA GLY A 69 1.42 4.78 2.91
C GLY A 69 0.53 3.73 2.25
N HIS A 70 0.84 3.41 1.01
CA HIS A 70 0.10 2.49 0.15
C HIS A 70 0.86 1.15 0.08
N TYR A 71 0.73 0.32 1.11
CA TYR A 71 1.57 -0.85 1.30
C TYR A 71 0.94 -2.13 0.77
N VAL A 72 1.79 -2.98 0.19
CA VAL A 72 1.45 -4.37 -0.13
C VAL A 72 2.47 -5.27 0.51
N TYR A 73 1.98 -6.15 1.40
CA TYR A 73 2.77 -7.18 2.06
C TYR A 73 2.62 -8.49 1.32
N ILE A 74 3.70 -9.25 1.24
CA ILE A 74 3.71 -10.63 0.76
C ILE A 74 4.24 -11.49 1.91
N ARG A 75 3.54 -12.58 2.22
CA ARG A 75 3.91 -13.57 3.20
C ARG A 75 4.08 -14.92 2.54
N ASP A 76 5.21 -15.58 2.79
CA ASP A 76 5.39 -16.98 2.42
C ASP A 76 4.75 -17.86 3.49
N ASN A 77 3.74 -18.65 3.08
CA ASN A 77 3.02 -19.51 4.01
C ASN A 77 3.80 -20.76 4.41
N SER A 78 4.94 -21.04 3.75
CA SER A 78 5.76 -22.21 4.10
C SER A 78 6.61 -22.01 5.36
N ASP A 79 7.05 -20.78 5.62
CA ASP A 79 7.92 -20.45 6.75
C ASP A 79 7.41 -19.27 7.61
N GLY A 80 6.36 -18.59 7.13
CA GLY A 80 5.75 -17.46 7.82
C GLY A 80 6.51 -16.14 7.66
N ASP A 81 7.59 -16.10 6.89
CA ASP A 81 8.33 -14.89 6.63
C ASP A 81 7.57 -13.96 5.69
N TYR A 82 7.71 -12.65 5.87
CA TYR A 82 6.99 -11.65 5.08
C TYR A 82 7.85 -10.42 4.79
N TRP A 83 7.50 -9.71 3.73
CA TRP A 83 8.13 -8.46 3.29
C TRP A 83 7.11 -7.53 2.65
N SER A 84 7.48 -6.28 2.44
CA SER A 84 6.70 -5.31 1.65
C SER A 84 7.34 -5.09 0.27
N ILE A 85 6.50 -4.90 -0.77
CA ILE A 85 7.01 -4.68 -2.14
C ILE A 85 7.81 -3.38 -2.24
N SER A 86 7.46 -2.39 -1.45
CA SER A 86 8.07 -1.05 -1.45
C SER A 86 9.28 -0.90 -0.50
N TRP A 87 9.86 -1.99 0.02
CA TRP A 87 10.84 -2.04 1.10
C TRP A 87 10.24 -1.65 2.45
N GLN A 88 9.96 -0.38 2.69
CA GLN A 88 9.15 0.03 3.85
C GLN A 88 7.72 -0.50 3.69
N PRO A 89 7.02 -0.80 4.79
CA PRO A 89 7.45 -0.59 6.18
C PRO A 89 8.29 -1.71 6.78
N VAL A 90 8.32 -2.93 6.21
CA VAL A 90 9.01 -4.10 6.80
C VAL A 90 10.53 -3.93 6.82
N GLY A 91 11.13 -3.40 5.75
CA GLY A 91 12.54 -3.05 5.73
C GLY A 91 13.50 -4.24 5.77
N LYS A 92 13.29 -5.27 4.94
CA LYS A 92 14.26 -6.37 4.82
C LYS A 92 15.65 -5.84 4.46
N SER A 93 16.69 -6.54 4.92
CA SER A 93 18.08 -6.21 4.59
C SER A 93 18.30 -6.14 3.09
N LEU A 94 18.95 -5.08 2.62
CA LEU A 94 19.30 -4.90 1.20
C LEU A 94 20.41 -5.85 0.73
N GLU A 95 20.99 -6.62 1.65
CA GLU A 95 21.92 -7.73 1.33
C GLU A 95 21.16 -9.01 0.95
N GLU A 96 19.92 -9.16 1.45
CA GLU A 96 19.08 -10.35 1.24
C GLU A 96 17.98 -10.13 0.20
N ALA A 97 17.54 -8.89 0.04
CA ALA A 97 16.45 -8.51 -0.84
C ALA A 97 16.86 -7.35 -1.75
N ALA A 98 16.47 -7.42 -3.02
CA ALA A 98 16.65 -6.32 -3.95
C ALA A 98 15.37 -5.48 -4.02
N TYR A 99 15.53 -4.16 -4.01
CA TYR A 99 14.45 -3.20 -4.14
C TYR A 99 14.79 -2.10 -5.14
N ARG A 100 13.76 -1.62 -5.82
CA ARG A 100 13.86 -0.50 -6.75
C ARG A 100 12.57 0.31 -6.73
N CYS A 101 12.71 1.63 -6.89
CA CYS A 101 11.58 2.49 -7.15
C CYS A 101 11.77 3.21 -8.48
N ARG A 102 10.72 3.34 -9.27
CA ARG A 102 10.72 4.10 -10.52
C ARG A 102 9.61 5.14 -10.49
N HIS A 103 10.00 6.40 -10.53
CA HIS A 103 9.09 7.53 -10.64
C HIS A 103 8.93 7.92 -12.11
N GLY A 104 7.76 7.65 -12.65
CA GLY A 104 7.38 8.01 -14.00
C GLY A 104 6.43 9.22 -14.05
N MET A 105 6.04 9.62 -15.24
CA MET A 105 5.04 10.67 -15.44
C MET A 105 3.64 10.12 -15.09
N SER A 106 3.07 10.55 -13.96
CA SER A 106 1.76 10.13 -13.43
C SER A 106 1.66 8.67 -12.95
N TYR A 107 2.78 8.03 -12.65
CA TYR A 107 2.82 6.74 -11.97
C TYR A 107 4.11 6.55 -11.19
N THR A 108 4.07 5.66 -10.23
CA THR A 108 5.25 5.16 -9.51
C THR A 108 5.19 3.64 -9.47
N VAL A 109 6.35 2.99 -9.65
CA VAL A 109 6.48 1.53 -9.56
C VAL A 109 7.46 1.19 -8.46
N TYR A 110 7.04 0.35 -7.54
CA TYR A 110 7.90 -0.30 -6.55
C TYR A 110 8.17 -1.72 -7.00
N GLU A 111 9.39 -2.17 -6.87
CA GLU A 111 9.82 -3.52 -7.25
C GLU A 111 10.60 -4.14 -6.11
N SER A 112 10.39 -5.44 -5.87
CA SER A 112 11.15 -6.23 -4.91
C SER A 112 11.47 -7.61 -5.46
N GLU A 113 12.64 -8.12 -5.08
CA GLU A 113 13.05 -9.51 -5.32
C GLU A 113 13.52 -10.09 -3.99
N TYR A 114 12.81 -11.11 -3.48
CA TYR A 114 13.15 -11.75 -2.23
C TYR A 114 12.79 -13.25 -2.27
N LYS A 115 13.69 -14.10 -1.81
CA LYS A 115 13.50 -15.58 -1.76
C LYS A 115 13.00 -16.20 -3.07
N GLY A 116 13.42 -15.66 -4.23
CA GLY A 116 13.00 -16.14 -5.55
C GLY A 116 11.57 -15.72 -5.94
N ILE A 117 11.00 -14.73 -5.26
CA ILE A 117 9.76 -14.07 -5.65
C ILE A 117 10.09 -12.65 -6.11
N SER A 118 9.75 -12.34 -7.35
CA SER A 118 9.75 -10.98 -7.89
C SER A 118 8.36 -10.39 -7.79
N ALA A 119 8.24 -9.18 -7.27
CA ALA A 119 6.98 -8.49 -7.15
C ALA A 119 7.09 -7.03 -7.57
N SER A 120 6.00 -6.49 -8.12
CA SER A 120 5.89 -5.06 -8.42
C SER A 120 4.52 -4.53 -8.03
N GLN A 121 4.50 -3.28 -7.57
CA GLN A 121 3.30 -2.49 -7.30
C GLN A 121 3.40 -1.19 -8.08
N LYS A 122 2.47 -0.96 -9.01
CA LYS A 122 2.37 0.30 -9.75
C LYS A 122 1.20 1.10 -9.21
N LEU A 123 1.48 2.31 -8.73
CA LEU A 123 0.47 3.30 -8.37
C LEU A 123 0.23 4.25 -9.54
N SER A 124 -1.03 4.51 -9.87
CA SER A 124 -1.42 5.47 -10.91
C SER A 124 -2.83 5.99 -10.68
N ILE A 125 -3.11 7.18 -11.20
CA ILE A 125 -4.42 7.83 -11.12
C ILE A 125 -4.91 8.11 -12.54
N PRO A 126 -6.05 7.54 -12.98
CA PRO A 126 -6.66 7.83 -14.27
C PRO A 126 -7.10 9.29 -14.37
N LEU A 127 -7.13 9.85 -15.59
CA LEU A 127 -7.49 11.25 -15.82
C LEU A 127 -8.98 11.57 -15.59
N GLN A 128 -9.85 10.58 -15.69
CA GLN A 128 -11.31 10.78 -15.70
C GLN A 128 -12.01 10.27 -14.46
N ASP A 129 -11.41 9.30 -13.78
CA ASP A 129 -12.03 8.62 -12.64
C ASP A 129 -11.34 9.02 -11.32
N PRO A 130 -12.10 9.32 -10.26
CA PRO A 130 -11.55 9.67 -8.95
C PRO A 130 -11.10 8.41 -8.19
N VAL A 131 -10.12 7.70 -8.74
CA VAL A 131 -9.60 6.43 -8.19
C VAL A 131 -8.08 6.38 -8.28
N GLU A 132 -7.44 5.80 -7.29
CA GLU A 132 -6.04 5.37 -7.36
C GLU A 132 -5.99 3.88 -7.62
N LEU A 133 -5.25 3.48 -8.63
CA LEU A 133 -5.07 2.09 -9.03
C LEU A 133 -3.73 1.55 -8.49
N TRP A 134 -3.79 0.39 -7.86
CA TRP A 134 -2.65 -0.40 -7.44
C TRP A 134 -2.56 -1.67 -8.30
N ASP A 135 -1.75 -1.64 -9.35
CA ASP A 135 -1.48 -2.82 -10.19
C ASP A 135 -0.35 -3.63 -9.56
N VAL A 136 -0.69 -4.78 -8.99
CA VAL A 136 0.25 -5.67 -8.29
C VAL A 136 0.52 -6.90 -9.14
N LYS A 137 1.81 -7.16 -9.41
CA LYS A 137 2.26 -8.35 -10.13
C LYS A 137 3.22 -9.13 -9.26
N ILE A 138 3.02 -10.44 -9.18
CA ILE A 138 3.86 -11.36 -8.41
C ILE A 138 4.27 -12.49 -9.33
N LYS A 139 5.57 -12.78 -9.37
CA LYS A 139 6.16 -13.84 -10.18
C LYS A 139 7.00 -14.74 -9.30
N ASN A 140 6.84 -16.04 -9.48
CA ASN A 140 7.67 -17.04 -8.86
C ASN A 140 8.86 -17.39 -9.77
N ASP A 141 10.03 -16.91 -9.41
CA ASP A 141 11.30 -17.20 -10.10
C ASP A 141 12.09 -18.34 -9.41
N SER A 142 11.52 -18.94 -8.35
CA SER A 142 12.13 -20.08 -7.66
C SER A 142 11.85 -21.39 -8.42
N ASP A 143 12.48 -22.46 -7.99
CA ASP A 143 12.37 -23.82 -8.55
C ASP A 143 11.23 -24.66 -7.95
N ARG A 144 10.40 -24.07 -7.11
CA ARG A 144 9.30 -24.72 -6.40
C ARG A 144 8.01 -23.92 -6.43
N LYS A 145 6.89 -24.62 -6.30
CA LYS A 145 5.59 -23.99 -6.04
C LYS A 145 5.64 -23.20 -4.74
N ARG A 146 5.02 -22.03 -4.72
CA ARG A 146 4.96 -21.15 -3.55
C ARG A 146 3.50 -20.82 -3.23
N ASP A 147 3.13 -20.99 -1.97
CA ASP A 147 1.83 -20.57 -1.46
C ASP A 147 2.04 -19.26 -0.65
N LEU A 148 1.46 -18.18 -1.14
CA LEU A 148 1.67 -16.83 -0.63
C LEU A 148 0.35 -16.22 -0.15
N SER A 149 0.42 -15.40 0.88
CA SER A 149 -0.67 -14.49 1.26
C SER A 149 -0.25 -13.06 0.97
N VAL A 150 -1.09 -12.33 0.26
CA VAL A 150 -0.88 -10.93 -0.12
C VAL A 150 -1.86 -10.06 0.63
N PHE A 151 -1.37 -8.98 1.25
CA PHE A 151 -2.18 -8.04 2.01
C PHE A 151 -1.95 -6.63 1.48
N SER A 152 -3.02 -5.96 1.12
CA SER A 152 -2.97 -4.51 0.88
C SER A 152 -3.21 -3.75 2.18
N TYR A 153 -2.69 -2.51 2.30
CA TYR A 153 -2.90 -1.68 3.47
C TYR A 153 -2.77 -0.19 3.16
N CYS A 154 -3.78 0.57 3.59
CA CYS A 154 -3.70 2.01 3.76
C CYS A 154 -4.51 2.44 5.00
N GLU A 155 -4.26 3.62 5.54
CA GLU A 155 -5.09 4.21 6.59
C GLU A 155 -5.96 5.32 6.01
N PHE A 156 -7.23 5.37 6.40
CA PHE A 156 -8.11 6.48 6.04
C PHE A 156 -7.83 7.70 6.90
N SER A 157 -7.85 8.87 6.29
CA SER A 157 -7.69 10.16 6.97
C SER A 157 -9.04 10.73 7.37
N PHE A 158 -9.02 11.59 8.36
CA PHE A 158 -10.16 12.45 8.70
C PHE A 158 -10.11 13.71 7.81
N HIS A 159 -10.51 13.65 6.59
CA HIS A 159 -10.48 14.64 5.51
C HIS A 159 -9.63 15.89 5.76
N HIS A 160 -9.94 16.67 6.79
CA HIS A 160 -9.20 17.88 7.15
C HIS A 160 -7.91 17.52 7.91
N ILE A 161 -6.76 17.75 7.28
CA ILE A 161 -5.45 17.33 7.80
C ILE A 161 -5.13 17.88 9.19
N MET A 162 -5.54 19.12 9.47
CA MET A 162 -5.28 19.73 10.78
C MET A 162 -6.08 19.03 11.87
N THR A 163 -7.34 18.65 11.58
CA THR A 163 -8.16 17.89 12.50
C THR A 163 -7.57 16.48 12.72
N ASP A 164 -7.15 15.79 11.67
CA ASP A 164 -6.54 14.46 11.77
C ASP A 164 -5.23 14.47 12.58
N ASN A 165 -4.42 15.53 12.46
CA ASN A 165 -3.15 15.64 13.16
C ASN A 165 -3.25 16.21 14.58
N GLN A 166 -4.19 17.13 14.84
CA GLN A 166 -4.32 17.83 16.11
C GLN A 166 -5.35 17.18 17.03
N ASN A 167 -6.39 16.57 16.48
CA ASN A 167 -7.48 15.97 17.24
C ASN A 167 -7.78 14.56 16.73
N PHE A 168 -6.84 13.66 16.91
CA PHE A 168 -6.98 12.26 16.50
C PHE A 168 -8.20 11.54 17.09
N GLN A 169 -8.69 12.00 18.24
CA GLN A 169 -9.90 11.45 18.85
C GLN A 169 -11.15 11.66 17.99
N MET A 170 -11.19 12.71 17.17
CA MET A 170 -12.30 12.91 16.23
C MET A 170 -12.40 11.75 15.24
N SER A 171 -11.28 11.31 14.66
CA SER A 171 -11.24 10.13 13.78
C SER A 171 -11.78 8.88 14.45
N MET A 172 -11.48 8.71 15.75
CA MET A 172 -11.90 7.54 16.51
C MET A 172 -13.40 7.52 16.85
N TYR A 173 -14.06 8.66 16.89
CA TYR A 173 -15.47 8.74 17.31
C TYR A 173 -16.43 9.11 16.19
N CYS A 174 -15.94 9.73 15.13
CA CYS A 174 -16.77 10.30 14.07
C CYS A 174 -16.63 9.59 12.72
N ALA A 175 -16.04 8.40 12.70
CA ALA A 175 -15.86 7.61 11.50
C ALA A 175 -16.47 6.21 11.66
N GLY A 176 -16.78 5.58 10.53
CA GLY A 176 -17.24 4.20 10.47
C GLY A 176 -16.68 3.49 9.25
N SER A 177 -16.63 2.19 9.31
CA SER A 177 -16.34 1.36 8.15
C SER A 177 -17.24 0.15 8.12
N SER A 178 -17.56 -0.29 6.90
CA SER A 178 -18.27 -1.51 6.62
C SER A 178 -17.56 -2.32 5.55
N TYR A 179 -17.93 -3.58 5.43
CA TYR A 179 -17.44 -4.47 4.39
C TYR A 179 -18.61 -5.25 3.80
N GLU A 180 -18.78 -5.18 2.49
CA GLU A 180 -19.76 -5.94 1.74
C GLU A 180 -19.22 -6.29 0.36
N ASP A 181 -19.36 -7.52 -0.08
CA ASP A 181 -19.01 -8.02 -1.43
C ASP A 181 -17.61 -7.61 -1.94
N GLY A 182 -16.59 -7.67 -1.08
CA GLY A 182 -15.22 -7.33 -1.44
C GLY A 182 -14.91 -5.84 -1.41
N ILE A 183 -15.83 -5.01 -0.95
CA ILE A 183 -15.70 -3.55 -0.87
C ILE A 183 -15.66 -3.14 0.61
N ILE A 184 -14.61 -2.43 0.98
CA ILE A 184 -14.54 -1.69 2.23
C ILE A 184 -15.07 -0.28 1.94
N GLU A 185 -16.08 0.13 2.69
CA GLU A 185 -16.61 1.49 2.69
C GLU A 185 -16.19 2.19 3.97
N HIS A 186 -15.73 3.42 3.85
CA HIS A 186 -15.40 4.29 4.97
C HIS A 186 -16.21 5.59 4.89
N ASP A 187 -16.81 5.99 6.02
CA ASP A 187 -17.62 7.18 6.15
C ASP A 187 -17.18 8.02 7.35
N LEU A 188 -17.32 9.34 7.20
CA LEU A 188 -17.13 10.32 8.25
C LEU A 188 -18.45 10.97 8.58
N PHE A 189 -19.00 10.68 9.76
CA PHE A 189 -20.33 11.16 10.20
C PHE A 189 -20.37 12.67 10.48
N TYR A 190 -19.20 13.30 10.49
CA TYR A 190 -19.06 14.72 10.84
C TYR A 190 -19.18 15.65 9.64
N GLU A 191 -18.85 15.18 8.44
CA GLU A 191 -18.78 15.98 7.23
C GLU A 191 -19.48 15.28 6.06
N GLU A 192 -20.24 16.03 5.26
CA GLU A 192 -20.93 15.52 4.07
C GLU A 192 -19.98 15.44 2.85
N PHE A 193 -18.84 14.75 2.98
CA PHE A 193 -17.89 14.59 1.86
C PHE A 193 -18.12 13.33 1.01
N GLY A 194 -19.09 12.51 1.39
CA GLY A 194 -19.36 11.23 0.74
C GLY A 194 -18.48 10.10 1.26
N PHE A 195 -18.67 8.95 0.69
CA PHE A 195 -17.99 7.72 1.07
C PHE A 195 -16.65 7.54 0.37
N GLN A 196 -15.75 6.84 1.04
CA GLN A 196 -14.49 6.37 0.47
C GLN A 196 -14.54 4.85 0.34
N TYR A 197 -14.03 4.34 -0.77
CA TYR A 197 -14.10 2.92 -1.07
C TYR A 197 -12.70 2.34 -1.28
N PHE A 198 -12.49 1.14 -0.75
CA PHE A 198 -11.29 0.36 -1.00
C PHE A 198 -11.69 -1.05 -1.44
N THR A 199 -11.27 -1.46 -2.63
CA THR A 199 -11.67 -2.74 -3.23
C THR A 199 -10.59 -3.29 -4.14
N GLY A 200 -10.73 -4.55 -4.59
CA GLY A 200 -9.86 -5.22 -5.56
C GLY A 200 -10.65 -5.89 -6.66
N ASN A 201 -9.99 -6.20 -7.78
CA ASN A 201 -10.56 -6.98 -8.88
C ASN A 201 -10.52 -8.50 -8.62
N PHE A 202 -10.55 -8.90 -7.36
CA PHE A 202 -10.52 -10.29 -6.90
C PHE A 202 -11.48 -10.44 -5.72
N GLU A 203 -11.93 -11.66 -5.47
CA GLU A 203 -12.66 -12.00 -4.24
C GLU A 203 -11.64 -12.11 -3.09
N PRO A 204 -11.73 -11.28 -2.05
CA PRO A 204 -10.84 -11.34 -0.91
C PRO A 204 -11.03 -12.62 -0.08
N ASP A 205 -9.93 -13.20 0.39
CA ASP A 205 -9.94 -14.32 1.35
C ASP A 205 -9.99 -13.82 2.81
N GLY A 206 -9.85 -12.51 3.01
CA GLY A 206 -9.95 -11.83 4.29
C GLY A 206 -9.85 -10.31 4.14
N PHE A 207 -10.27 -9.61 5.17
CA PHE A 207 -10.24 -8.15 5.23
C PHE A 207 -10.06 -7.65 6.65
N ASP A 208 -9.60 -6.41 6.81
CA ASP A 208 -9.65 -5.63 8.04
C ASP A 208 -9.94 -4.16 7.71
N CYS A 209 -10.90 -3.59 8.42
CA CYS A 209 -11.22 -2.16 8.35
C CYS A 209 -10.68 -1.38 9.55
N LEU A 210 -10.14 -2.06 10.56
CA LEU A 210 -9.63 -1.46 11.79
C LEU A 210 -8.13 -1.66 11.92
N ARG A 211 -7.41 -0.53 12.06
CA ARG A 211 -5.96 -0.52 12.24
C ARG A 211 -5.52 -1.39 13.42
N ASP A 212 -6.19 -1.28 14.56
CA ASP A 212 -5.84 -2.01 15.78
C ASP A 212 -5.97 -3.53 15.63
N LYS A 213 -6.81 -4.00 14.72
CA LYS A 213 -6.97 -5.43 14.42
C LYS A 213 -5.91 -5.89 13.43
N PHE A 214 -5.69 -5.13 12.36
CA PHE A 214 -4.68 -5.45 11.36
C PHE A 214 -3.25 -5.37 11.92
N ILE A 215 -2.91 -4.23 12.53
CA ILE A 215 -1.57 -3.99 13.09
C ILE A 215 -1.37 -4.77 14.39
N GLY A 216 -2.36 -4.76 15.28
CA GLY A 216 -2.27 -5.38 16.61
C GLY A 216 -1.71 -4.45 17.69
N PRO A 217 -1.95 -4.77 18.98
CA PRO A 217 -1.48 -3.97 20.09
C PRO A 217 0.05 -4.00 20.21
N TYR A 218 0.65 -2.84 20.52
CA TYR A 218 2.10 -2.64 20.66
C TYR A 218 2.93 -2.95 19.42
N ARG A 219 2.31 -2.85 18.22
CA ARG A 219 2.92 -3.10 16.93
C ARG A 219 2.82 -1.88 16.03
N THR A 220 3.57 -1.89 14.94
CA THR A 220 3.58 -0.87 13.90
C THR A 220 3.43 -1.50 12.52
N GLU A 221 3.46 -0.69 11.46
CA GLU A 221 3.28 -1.16 10.09
C GLU A 221 4.39 -2.12 9.62
N ASP A 222 5.54 -2.16 10.28
CA ASP A 222 6.65 -3.06 9.96
C ASP A 222 6.45 -4.50 10.48
N ASN A 223 5.55 -4.68 11.46
CA ASN A 223 5.28 -5.99 12.05
C ASN A 223 3.78 -6.25 12.32
N PRO A 224 2.89 -6.09 11.32
CA PRO A 224 1.45 -6.19 11.52
C PRO A 224 1.02 -7.61 11.87
N LEU A 225 0.12 -7.71 12.85
CA LEU A 225 -0.36 -8.97 13.41
C LEU A 225 -1.05 -9.87 12.37
N SER A 226 -1.90 -9.28 11.51
CA SER A 226 -2.63 -10.01 10.47
C SER A 226 -1.68 -10.63 9.45
N VAL A 227 -0.60 -9.92 9.07
CA VAL A 227 0.42 -10.43 8.16
C VAL A 227 1.24 -11.54 8.82
N GLU A 228 1.68 -11.35 10.07
CA GLU A 228 2.42 -12.38 10.82
C GLU A 228 1.60 -13.66 10.99
N LYS A 229 0.31 -13.53 11.30
CA LYS A 229 -0.60 -14.69 11.41
C LYS A 229 -0.98 -15.31 10.07
N GLY A 230 -0.83 -14.56 8.96
CA GLY A 230 -1.28 -14.97 7.64
C GLY A 230 -2.79 -14.88 7.44
N GLN A 231 -3.51 -14.12 8.29
CA GLN A 231 -4.97 -14.03 8.24
C GLN A 231 -5.45 -12.68 8.80
N CYS A 232 -6.29 -11.98 8.02
CA CYS A 232 -7.07 -10.84 8.48
C CYS A 232 -8.15 -11.25 9.47
N GLY A 233 -8.52 -10.34 10.38
CA GLY A 233 -9.48 -10.58 11.46
C GLY A 233 -10.95 -10.45 11.07
N GLY A 234 -11.28 -9.89 9.90
CA GLY A 234 -12.63 -9.59 9.48
C GLY A 234 -13.27 -8.45 10.27
N SER A 235 -12.46 -7.45 10.63
CA SER A 235 -12.88 -6.36 11.52
C SER A 235 -13.57 -5.22 10.78
N PHE A 236 -14.69 -4.74 11.32
CA PHE A 236 -15.36 -3.50 10.93
C PHE A 236 -16.19 -3.01 12.12
N GLU A 237 -16.31 -1.69 12.31
CA GLU A 237 -17.19 -1.10 13.33
C GLU A 237 -17.34 0.41 13.15
N LEU A 238 -18.15 1.01 14.00
CA LEU A 238 -18.26 2.47 14.15
C LEU A 238 -17.24 2.95 15.17
N GLY A 239 -16.60 4.07 14.85
CA GLY A 239 -15.50 4.60 15.66
C GLY A 239 -14.20 3.84 15.44
N ASN A 240 -13.17 4.19 16.20
CA ASN A 240 -11.84 3.63 16.09
C ASN A 240 -11.00 4.17 14.92
N ASN A 241 -9.81 3.63 14.72
CA ASN A 241 -8.91 4.05 13.66
C ASN A 241 -9.05 3.13 12.44
N HIS A 242 -9.51 3.68 11.32
CA HIS A 242 -9.90 2.91 10.15
C HIS A 242 -8.76 2.73 9.16
N CYS A 243 -8.70 1.54 8.55
CA CYS A 243 -7.78 1.20 7.46
C CYS A 243 -8.53 0.44 6.36
N GLY A 244 -7.92 0.38 5.19
CA GLY A 244 -8.32 -0.51 4.11
C GLY A 244 -7.29 -1.64 3.98
N SER A 245 -7.68 -2.87 4.31
CA SER A 245 -6.86 -4.05 4.08
C SER A 245 -7.67 -5.17 3.49
N LEU A 246 -7.21 -5.68 2.34
CA LEU A 246 -7.75 -6.88 1.69
C LEU A 246 -6.65 -7.93 1.61
N GLN A 247 -7.01 -9.18 1.91
CA GLN A 247 -6.13 -10.32 1.81
C GLN A 247 -6.49 -11.17 0.60
N LYS A 248 -5.46 -11.64 -0.14
CA LYS A 248 -5.60 -12.68 -1.16
C LYS A 248 -4.54 -13.75 -0.98
N ASN A 249 -4.98 -15.00 -0.88
CA ASN A 249 -4.10 -16.15 -0.88
C ASN A 249 -3.92 -16.64 -2.32
N ILE A 250 -2.67 -16.82 -2.73
CA ILE A 250 -2.32 -17.21 -4.08
C ILE A 250 -1.36 -18.39 -4.07
N THR A 251 -1.52 -19.26 -5.04
CA THR A 251 -0.56 -20.30 -5.35
C THR A 251 0.22 -19.89 -6.59
N CYS A 252 1.49 -19.55 -6.42
CA CYS A 252 2.38 -19.27 -7.53
C CYS A 252 3.03 -20.56 -8.02
N LEU A 253 2.60 -21.02 -9.20
CA LEU A 253 3.22 -22.15 -9.90
C LEU A 253 4.59 -21.74 -10.45
N LEU A 254 5.39 -22.75 -10.83
CA LEU A 254 6.61 -22.50 -11.59
C LEU A 254 6.26 -21.80 -12.91
N TYR A 255 7.00 -20.77 -13.25
CA TYR A 255 6.89 -20.13 -14.55
C TYR A 255 7.40 -21.11 -15.61
N THR A 256 6.49 -21.83 -16.24
CA THR A 256 6.77 -22.55 -17.49
C THR A 256 6.45 -21.58 -18.62
N SER A 257 7.42 -21.24 -19.45
CA SER A 257 7.19 -20.50 -20.68
C SER A 257 6.04 -21.17 -21.45
N PRO A 258 5.01 -20.40 -21.88
CA PRO A 258 3.95 -21.01 -22.68
C PRO A 258 4.59 -21.67 -23.90
N SER A 259 4.19 -22.91 -24.16
CA SER A 259 4.61 -23.62 -25.37
C SER A 259 4.15 -22.80 -26.59
N PRO A 260 4.99 -22.62 -27.62
CA PRO A 260 4.58 -21.89 -28.82
C PRO A 260 3.50 -22.60 -29.64
N ARG A 261 2.77 -23.53 -29.05
CA ARG A 261 1.71 -24.34 -29.68
C ARG A 261 0.33 -24.23 -29.01
N ASP A 262 0.15 -23.33 -28.06
CA ASP A 262 -1.17 -23.09 -27.46
C ASP A 262 -1.74 -21.74 -27.89
#